data_19d83140b053c2c9d2fd6543fb350e5a
#
_entry.id   19d83140b053c2c9d2fd6543fb350e5a
#
_cell.length_a   1.000
_cell.length_b   1.000
_cell.length_c   1.000
_cell.angle_alpha   90.00
_cell.angle_beta   90.00
_cell.angle_gamma   90.00
#
_symmetry.space_group_name_H-M   'P 1'
#
loop_
_entity.id
_entity.type
_entity.pdbx_description
1 polymer ?
#
loop_
_entity_poly.entity_id
_entity_poly.type
_entity_poly.pdbx_seq_one_letter_code
_entity_poly.pdbx_strand_id
1 'polypeptide(L)' 'MEYLGINIIEHSSLATDEVWVIHKNDAPQIPAELRGRLAVPCILTGDAGQARQLLSFMRAIDTQYVSSAASRFVQRVPA' A
#
# COMPACT_ATOMS: atom_id res chain seq x y z
N MET A 1 -3.23 5.92 -10.63
CA MET A 1 -2.53 6.95 -9.83
C MET A 1 -1.16 6.42 -9.45
N GLU A 2 -0.19 7.29 -9.28
CA GLU A 2 1.15 6.86 -8.85
C GLU A 2 1.78 7.84 -7.88
N TYR A 3 2.79 7.37 -7.17
CA TYR A 3 3.57 8.15 -6.25
C TYR A 3 5.05 7.79 -6.41
N LEU A 4 5.86 8.77 -6.81
CA LEU A 4 7.29 8.59 -7.07
C LEU A 4 7.59 7.44 -8.03
N GLY A 5 6.77 7.31 -9.07
CA GLY A 5 6.93 6.26 -10.08
C GLY A 5 6.36 4.90 -9.71
N ILE A 6 5.79 4.76 -8.50
CA ILE A 6 5.17 3.52 -8.05
C ILE A 6 3.66 3.63 -8.22
N ASN A 7 3.03 2.66 -8.88
CA ASN A 7 1.59 2.65 -9.07
C ASN A 7 0.85 2.50 -7.75
N ILE A 8 -0.21 3.29 -7.58
CA ILE A 8 -1.16 3.14 -6.47
C ILE A 8 -2.42 2.49 -7.03
N ILE A 9 -2.77 1.33 -6.50
CA ILE A 9 -3.90 0.52 -6.94
C ILE A 9 -4.96 0.54 -5.85
N GLU A 10 -6.16 1.00 -6.21
CA GLU A 10 -7.29 1.05 -5.30
C GLU A 10 -8.15 -0.19 -5.45
N HIS A 11 -8.56 -0.78 -4.32
CA HIS A 11 -9.45 -1.93 -4.32
C HIS A 11 -10.39 -1.86 -3.11
N SER A 12 -11.65 -2.15 -3.35
CA SER A 12 -12.71 -2.01 -2.33
C SER A 12 -12.63 -3.02 -1.19
N SER A 13 -11.85 -4.10 -1.34
CA SER A 13 -11.66 -5.07 -0.27
C SER A 13 -10.76 -4.56 0.85
N LEU A 14 -10.08 -3.44 0.63
CA LEU A 14 -9.19 -2.84 1.61
C LEU A 14 -9.88 -1.67 2.30
N ALA A 15 -9.53 -1.43 3.56
CA ALA A 15 -10.02 -0.27 4.28
C ALA A 15 -9.43 1.01 3.68
N THR A 16 -10.16 2.13 3.83
CA THR A 16 -9.74 3.41 3.25
C THR A 16 -8.45 3.95 3.86
N ASP A 17 -8.08 3.48 5.06
CA ASP A 17 -6.86 3.86 5.74
C ASP A 17 -5.74 2.82 5.61
N GLU A 18 -5.99 1.73 4.88
CA GLU A 18 -4.97 0.72 4.63
C GLU A 18 -4.11 1.09 3.42
N VAL A 19 -2.79 1.03 3.62
CA VAL A 19 -1.82 1.27 2.55
C VAL A 19 -0.72 0.22 2.66
N TRP A 20 -0.60 -0.60 1.62
CA TRP A 20 0.37 -1.69 1.57
C TRP A 20 1.38 -1.45 0.45
N VAL A 21 2.65 -1.70 0.74
CA VAL A 21 3.68 -1.81 -0.30
C VAL A 21 3.81 -3.28 -0.65
N ILE A 22 3.53 -3.61 -1.90
CA ILE A 22 3.59 -4.99 -2.38
C ILE A 22 4.91 -5.19 -3.10
N HIS A 23 5.72 -6.12 -2.61
CA HIS A 23 7.03 -6.45 -3.17
C HIS A 23 7.00 -7.66 -4.09
N LYS A 24 6.04 -8.58 -3.86
CA LYS A 24 5.88 -9.80 -4.64
C LYS A 24 4.42 -10.03 -4.98
N ASN A 25 4.16 -10.56 -6.17
CA ASN A 25 2.82 -10.80 -6.67
C ASN A 25 2.05 -11.90 -5.95
N ASP A 26 2.70 -12.66 -5.08
CA ASP A 26 2.07 -13.73 -4.31
C ASP A 26 1.73 -13.33 -2.88
N ALA A 27 1.82 -12.05 -2.55
CA ALA A 27 1.50 -11.55 -1.21
C ALA A 27 0.04 -11.88 -0.86
N PRO A 28 -0.23 -12.41 0.35
CA PRO A 28 -1.60 -12.79 0.74
C PRO A 28 -2.54 -11.60 0.88
N GLN A 29 -2.01 -10.38 1.00
CA GLN A 29 -2.81 -9.15 1.09
C GLN A 29 -3.43 -8.77 -0.26
N ILE A 30 -2.94 -9.32 -1.36
CA ILE A 30 -3.45 -9.01 -2.70
C ILE A 30 -4.81 -9.69 -2.86
N PRO A 31 -5.86 -8.96 -3.29
CA PRO A 31 -7.14 -9.59 -3.63
C PRO A 31 -6.95 -10.69 -4.66
N ALA A 32 -7.69 -11.78 -4.53
CA ALA A 32 -7.50 -12.98 -5.37
C ALA A 32 -7.55 -12.66 -6.87
N GLU A 33 -8.42 -11.74 -7.28
CA GLU A 33 -8.60 -11.35 -8.68
C GLU A 33 -7.42 -10.58 -9.25
N LEU A 34 -6.58 -9.99 -8.39
CA LEU A 34 -5.39 -9.24 -8.80
C LEU A 34 -4.09 -10.02 -8.63
N ARG A 35 -4.17 -11.17 -7.95
CA ARG A 35 -2.97 -11.95 -7.63
C ARG A 35 -2.28 -12.43 -8.91
N GLY A 36 -0.98 -12.18 -8.99
CA GLY A 36 -0.19 -12.50 -10.17
C GLY A 36 -0.33 -11.52 -11.33
N ARG A 37 -1.16 -10.48 -11.19
CA ARG A 37 -1.43 -9.51 -12.27
C ARG A 37 -0.86 -8.13 -12.00
N LEU A 38 -0.25 -7.93 -10.82
CA LEU A 38 0.28 -6.62 -10.45
C LEU A 38 1.72 -6.45 -10.91
N ALA A 39 2.04 -5.26 -11.39
CA ALA A 39 3.42 -4.87 -11.65
C ALA A 39 4.03 -4.43 -10.31
N VAL A 40 4.92 -5.23 -9.76
CA VAL A 40 5.55 -4.92 -8.48
C VAL A 40 6.91 -4.24 -8.68
N PRO A 41 7.34 -3.37 -7.76
CA PRO A 41 6.61 -2.95 -6.56
C PRO A 41 5.42 -2.05 -6.89
N CYS A 42 4.38 -2.15 -6.06
CA CYS A 42 3.20 -1.28 -6.19
C CYS A 42 2.63 -1.00 -4.81
N ILE A 43 1.72 -0.02 -4.75
CA ILE A 43 1.02 0.33 -3.52
C ILE A 43 -0.43 -0.10 -3.66
N LEU A 44 -0.95 -0.83 -2.69
CA LEU A 44 -2.31 -1.33 -2.66
C LEU A 44 -3.06 -0.67 -1.50
N THR A 45 -4.23 -0.12 -1.76
CA THR A 45 -4.98 0.67 -0.78
C THR A 45 -6.48 0.60 -1.04
N GLY A 46 -7.28 0.98 -0.04
CA GLY A 46 -8.72 1.13 -0.19
C GLY A 46 -9.14 2.50 -0.73
N ASP A 47 -8.28 3.51 -0.67
CA ASP A 47 -8.55 4.86 -1.18
C ASP A 47 -7.24 5.46 -1.69
N ALA A 48 -7.09 5.52 -3.01
CA ALA A 48 -5.86 5.99 -3.65
C ALA A 48 -5.57 7.46 -3.35
N GLY A 49 -6.59 8.31 -3.28
CA GLY A 49 -6.41 9.73 -2.96
C GLY A 49 -5.91 9.93 -1.55
N GLN A 50 -6.50 9.22 -0.60
CA GLN A 50 -6.09 9.27 0.81
C GLN A 50 -4.70 8.68 1.00
N ALA A 51 -4.39 7.58 0.31
CA ALA A 51 -3.07 6.97 0.37
C ALA A 51 -1.99 7.92 -0.14
N ARG A 52 -2.26 8.62 -1.23
CA ARG A 52 -1.30 9.60 -1.77
C ARG A 52 -1.08 10.75 -0.80
N GLN A 53 -2.14 11.23 -0.16
CA GLN A 53 -2.02 12.24 0.89
C GLN A 53 -1.14 11.76 2.04
N LEU A 54 -1.40 10.54 2.51
CA LEU A 54 -0.64 9.94 3.60
C LEU A 54 0.84 9.81 3.23
N LEU A 55 1.12 9.35 2.03
CA LEU A 55 2.50 9.18 1.56
C LEU A 55 3.24 10.50 1.43
N SER A 56 2.53 11.60 1.16
CA SER A 56 3.15 12.93 1.10
C SER A 56 3.57 13.46 2.47
N PHE A 57 3.05 12.88 3.55
CA PHE A 57 3.43 13.22 4.92
C PHE A 57 4.44 12.22 5.49
N MET A 58 5.57 12.05 4.80
CA MET A 58 6.56 11.02 5.14
C MET A 58 7.06 11.08 6.59
N ARG A 59 6.95 12.25 7.23
CA ARG A 59 7.34 12.38 8.65
C ARG A 59 6.30 11.82 9.60
N ALA A 60 5.07 11.63 9.12
CA ALA A 60 3.94 11.18 9.94
C ALA A 60 3.62 9.70 9.73
N ILE A 61 4.29 9.04 8.80
CA ILE A 61 4.04 7.63 8.51
C ILE A 61 5.31 6.81 8.71
N ASP A 62 5.11 5.56 9.05
CA ASP A 62 6.18 4.60 9.23
C ASP A 62 5.82 3.33 8.46
N THR A 63 6.82 2.56 8.07
CA THR A 63 6.59 1.30 7.36
C THR A 63 6.75 0.15 8.34
N GLN A 64 5.68 -0.59 8.53
CA GLN A 64 5.71 -1.79 9.35
C GLN A 64 5.99 -3.00 8.47
N TYR A 65 7.07 -3.68 8.74
CA TYR A 65 7.41 -4.91 8.03
C TYR A 65 6.46 -6.03 8.44
N VAL A 66 5.83 -6.65 7.45
CA VAL A 66 4.89 -7.76 7.68
C VAL A 66 5.45 -9.07 7.15
N SER A 67 5.99 -9.04 5.92
CA SER A 67 6.60 -10.21 5.29
C SER A 67 7.53 -9.76 4.17
N SER A 68 8.28 -10.71 3.60
CA SER A 68 9.12 -10.40 2.43
C SER A 68 8.31 -9.99 1.20
N ALA A 69 7.01 -10.30 1.18
CA ALA A 69 6.14 -10.01 0.05
C ALA A 69 5.38 -8.70 0.21
N ALA A 70 5.18 -8.21 1.43
CA ALA A 70 4.38 -7.01 1.68
C ALA A 70 4.81 -6.30 2.96
N SER A 71 4.74 -4.98 2.93
CA SER A 71 4.93 -4.12 4.10
C SER A 71 3.73 -3.18 4.20
N ARG A 72 3.39 -2.77 5.41
CA ARG A 72 2.26 -1.89 5.65
C ARG A 72 2.76 -0.51 6.07
N PHE A 73 2.19 0.52 5.48
CA PHE A 73 2.36 1.88 5.98
C PHE A 73 1.43 2.11 7.15
N VAL A 74 1.97 2.63 8.22
CA VAL A 74 1.21 2.94 9.43
C VAL A 74 1.44 4.40 9.77
N GLN A 75 0.38 5.12 10.05
CA GLN A 75 0.51 6.50 10.48
C GLN A 75 1.10 6.52 11.90
N ARG A 76 2.22 7.22 12.04
CA ARG A 76 2.85 7.38 13.35
C ARG A 76 2.03 8.36 14.17
N VAL A 77 1.58 7.94 15.35
CA VAL A 77 0.90 8.81 16.28
C VAL A 77 1.96 9.55 17.11
N PRO A 78 1.99 10.88 17.09
CA PRO A 78 2.94 11.63 17.92
C PRO A 78 2.69 11.32 19.40
N ALA A 79 3.77 11.07 20.10
CA ALA A 79 3.68 10.81 21.53
C ALA A 79 3.32 12.08 22.29
#